data_9a68e0a6c39828290dcceb21a13e0241
#
_entry.id   9a68e0a6c39828290dcceb21a13e0241
#
_cell.length_a   1.000
_cell.length_b   1.000
_cell.length_c   1.000
_cell.angle_alpha   90.00
_cell.angle_beta   90.00
_cell.angle_gamma   90.00
#
_symmetry.space_group_name_H-M   'P 1'
#
loop_
_entity.id
_entity.type
_entity.pdbx_description
1 polymer ?
#
loop_
_entity_poly.entity_id
_entity_poly.type
_entity_poly.pdbx_seq_one_letter_code
_entity_poly.pdbx_strand_id
1 'polypeptide(L)'
;MNKEIKVAKEAALEAGNLILSFYKADYEIRDKGYHNPVTTADHASDNRIKEILVQSFPEYGWLSEETVDSKNRLSNERVWVVDPLDGTKEFIEGVPHFVVSIALVENGIPIIGVLYNPVTAELFEASEGNGAKLNNKNITCSSEQNLSSMIILNSRSETKKGLWDPHIKTFKELKPIGSVAYKLGPVSYTHLTLPTIG
;
A
#
# COMPACT_ATOMS: atom_id res chain seq x y z
N MET A 1 4.22 18.38 9.63
CA MET A 1 3.61 17.67 8.47
C MET A 1 4.39 17.79 7.15
N ASN A 2 4.91 18.96 6.75
CA ASN A 2 5.64 19.07 5.47
C ASN A 2 6.98 18.29 5.44
N LYS A 3 7.67 18.17 6.57
CA LYS A 3 8.92 17.40 6.66
C LYS A 3 8.62 15.90 6.65
N GLU A 4 7.63 15.48 7.42
CA GLU A 4 7.26 14.06 7.59
C GLU A 4 6.79 13.44 6.28
N ILE A 5 5.88 14.08 5.54
CA ILE A 5 5.41 13.55 4.25
C ILE A 5 6.52 13.52 3.20
N LYS A 6 7.45 14.50 3.21
CA LYS A 6 8.60 14.50 2.31
C LYS A 6 9.51 13.29 2.58
N VAL A 7 9.84 13.05 3.84
CA VAL A 7 10.72 11.94 4.23
C VAL A 7 10.03 10.58 4.02
N ALA A 8 8.72 10.48 4.27
CA ALA A 8 7.96 9.26 3.98
C ALA A 8 7.95 8.94 2.48
N LYS A 9 7.80 9.94 1.61
CA LYS A 9 7.89 9.76 0.15
C LYS A 9 9.30 9.32 -0.28
N GLU A 10 10.34 9.92 0.28
CA GLU A 10 11.73 9.52 0.02
C GLU A 10 11.95 8.06 0.42
N ALA A 11 11.52 7.68 1.64
CA ALA A 11 11.61 6.31 2.12
C ALA A 11 10.85 5.32 1.21
N ALA A 12 9.63 5.66 0.78
CA ALA A 12 8.84 4.83 -0.10
C ALA A 12 9.50 4.64 -1.48
N LEU A 13 10.07 5.71 -2.06
CA LEU A 13 10.76 5.67 -3.35
C LEU A 13 12.04 4.82 -3.28
N GLU A 14 12.85 4.99 -2.24
CA GLU A 14 14.08 4.20 -2.08
C GLU A 14 13.79 2.72 -1.81
N ALA A 15 12.82 2.43 -0.94
CA ALA A 15 12.37 1.06 -0.71
C ALA A 15 11.80 0.42 -1.98
N GLY A 16 11.00 1.14 -2.76
CA GLY A 16 10.47 0.68 -4.02
C GLY A 16 11.57 0.37 -5.06
N ASN A 17 12.59 1.21 -5.16
CA ASN A 17 13.76 0.93 -6.01
C ASN A 17 14.50 -0.33 -5.56
N LEU A 18 14.62 -0.53 -4.26
CA LEU A 18 15.23 -1.74 -3.70
C LEU A 18 14.40 -2.99 -4.02
N ILE A 19 13.06 -2.92 -3.85
CA ILE A 19 12.15 -4.01 -4.23
C ILE A 19 12.29 -4.35 -5.71
N LEU A 20 12.39 -3.36 -6.61
CA LEU A 20 12.56 -3.60 -8.05
C LEU A 20 13.84 -4.38 -8.37
N SER A 21 14.91 -4.24 -7.58
CA SER A 21 16.13 -5.00 -7.80
C SER A 21 15.96 -6.50 -7.57
N PHE A 22 14.96 -6.89 -6.77
CA PHE A 22 14.59 -8.29 -6.55
C PHE A 22 13.45 -8.75 -7.47
N TYR A 23 12.67 -7.83 -8.06
CA TYR A 23 11.49 -8.18 -8.84
C TYR A 23 11.87 -8.96 -10.10
N LYS A 24 11.36 -10.20 -10.22
CA LYS A 24 11.69 -11.15 -11.29
C LYS A 24 13.18 -11.57 -11.31
N ALA A 25 13.88 -11.45 -10.19
CA ALA A 25 15.23 -11.92 -9.98
C ALA A 25 15.24 -13.12 -9.01
N ASP A 26 16.42 -13.60 -8.66
CA ASP A 26 16.57 -14.63 -7.64
C ASP A 26 16.52 -14.02 -6.23
N TYR A 27 15.67 -14.55 -5.36
CA TYR A 27 15.56 -14.18 -3.96
C TYR A 27 15.03 -15.33 -3.12
N GLU A 28 15.25 -15.27 -1.81
CA GLU A 28 14.70 -16.26 -0.89
C GLU A 28 13.25 -15.98 -0.57
N ILE A 29 12.45 -17.04 -0.53
CA ILE A 29 11.07 -17.03 -0.07
C ILE A 29 10.99 -17.86 1.21
N ARG A 30 10.40 -17.30 2.25
CA ARG A 30 10.09 -17.99 3.51
C ARG A 30 8.59 -17.90 3.77
N ASP A 31 8.05 -18.80 4.58
CA ASP A 31 6.64 -18.78 4.98
C ASP A 31 6.57 -18.43 6.48
N LYS A 32 5.88 -17.35 6.81
CA LYS A 32 5.62 -16.92 8.20
C LYS A 32 4.48 -17.71 8.85
N GLY A 33 3.76 -18.54 8.09
CA GLY A 33 2.58 -19.30 8.50
C GLY A 33 1.68 -19.62 7.31
N TYR A 34 0.51 -20.18 7.57
CA TYR A 34 -0.39 -20.66 6.51
C TYR A 34 -0.65 -19.61 5.42
N HIS A 35 -0.06 -19.81 4.23
CA HIS A 35 -0.17 -18.93 3.07
C HIS A 35 0.26 -17.45 3.28
N ASN A 36 1.23 -17.21 4.15
CA ASN A 36 1.79 -15.88 4.41
C ASN A 36 3.29 -15.82 4.06
N PRO A 37 3.66 -15.73 2.76
CA PRO A 37 5.04 -15.68 2.34
C PRO A 37 5.69 -14.34 2.70
N VAL A 38 6.99 -14.39 2.97
CA VAL A 38 7.88 -13.24 3.09
C VAL A 38 9.12 -13.48 2.25
N THR A 39 9.68 -12.45 1.66
CA THR A 39 10.85 -12.54 0.81
C THR A 39 12.01 -11.69 1.34
N THR A 40 13.18 -11.88 0.75
CA THR A 40 14.33 -11.00 1.01
C THR A 40 14.00 -9.54 0.71
N ALA A 41 13.11 -9.28 -0.27
CA ALA A 41 12.70 -7.93 -0.64
C ALA A 41 11.90 -7.24 0.47
N ASP A 42 11.00 -7.95 1.16
CA ASP A 42 10.22 -7.42 2.29
C ASP A 42 11.15 -6.91 3.40
N HIS A 43 12.11 -7.74 3.82
CA HIS A 43 13.06 -7.38 4.88
C HIS A 43 14.02 -6.26 4.46
N ALA A 44 14.50 -6.27 3.21
CA ALA A 44 15.37 -5.23 2.70
C ALA A 44 14.65 -3.87 2.64
N SER A 45 13.39 -3.88 2.19
CA SER A 45 12.51 -2.72 2.16
C SER A 45 12.25 -2.19 3.57
N ASP A 46 11.86 -3.07 4.52
CA ASP A 46 11.60 -2.69 5.91
C ASP A 46 12.80 -2.00 6.55
N ASN A 47 13.98 -2.60 6.42
CA ASN A 47 15.21 -2.04 6.96
C ASN A 47 15.52 -0.65 6.36
N ARG A 48 15.33 -0.47 5.06
CA ARG A 48 15.61 0.81 4.40
C ARG A 48 14.62 1.90 4.83
N ILE A 49 13.34 1.58 4.89
CA ILE A 49 12.32 2.52 5.38
C ILE A 49 12.62 2.93 6.82
N LYS A 50 12.90 1.95 7.67
CA LYS A 50 13.22 2.17 9.09
C LYS A 50 14.43 3.08 9.26
N GLU A 51 15.51 2.82 8.52
CA GLU A 51 16.72 3.64 8.56
C GLU A 51 16.38 5.11 8.29
N ILE A 52 15.67 5.42 7.21
CA ILE A 52 15.34 6.79 6.81
C ILE A 52 14.40 7.46 7.81
N LEU A 53 13.34 6.77 8.22
CA LEU A 53 12.31 7.36 9.09
C LEU A 53 12.81 7.55 10.53
N VAL A 54 13.50 6.56 11.10
CA VAL A 54 14.00 6.62 12.49
C VAL A 54 15.17 7.61 12.61
N GLN A 55 16.04 7.70 11.59
CA GLN A 55 17.09 8.73 11.60
C GLN A 55 16.51 10.15 11.53
N SER A 56 15.42 10.34 10.79
CA SER A 56 14.80 11.66 10.60
C SER A 56 13.89 12.07 11.77
N PHE A 57 13.32 11.09 12.50
CA PHE A 57 12.34 11.25 13.57
C PHE A 57 12.57 10.19 14.68
N PRO A 58 13.68 10.29 15.42
CA PRO A 58 14.05 9.29 16.44
C PRO A 58 13.08 9.20 17.62
N GLU A 59 12.26 10.23 17.84
CA GLU A 59 11.25 10.31 18.87
C GLU A 59 9.93 9.64 18.53
N TYR A 60 9.73 9.23 17.25
CA TYR A 60 8.48 8.59 16.83
C TYR A 60 8.52 7.08 17.07
N GLY A 61 7.36 6.50 17.36
CA GLY A 61 7.19 5.06 17.47
C GLY A 61 7.29 4.37 16.11
N TRP A 62 7.50 3.06 16.13
CA TRP A 62 7.62 2.20 14.96
C TRP A 62 6.73 0.98 15.07
N LEU A 63 5.94 0.73 14.04
CA LEU A 63 5.18 -0.50 13.83
C LEU A 63 5.32 -0.92 12.38
N SER A 64 5.81 -2.13 12.15
CA SER A 64 5.93 -2.70 10.81
C SER A 64 5.49 -4.16 10.81
N GLU A 65 5.02 -4.64 9.66
CA GLU A 65 4.66 -6.05 9.47
C GLU A 65 5.86 -6.98 9.64
N GLU A 66 7.07 -6.52 9.29
CA GLU A 66 8.30 -7.33 9.27
C GLU A 66 9.13 -7.21 10.53
N THR A 67 8.82 -6.30 11.43
CA THR A 67 9.54 -6.07 12.68
C THR A 67 8.70 -6.47 13.88
N VAL A 68 9.31 -7.24 14.82
CA VAL A 68 8.62 -7.59 16.06
C VAL A 68 8.23 -6.33 16.84
N ASP A 69 6.95 -6.23 17.19
CA ASP A 69 6.40 -5.10 17.94
C ASP A 69 6.95 -5.08 19.38
N SER A 70 7.71 -4.04 19.71
CA SER A 70 8.25 -3.84 21.06
C SER A 70 7.25 -3.28 22.06
N LYS A 71 6.06 -2.88 21.62
CA LYS A 71 5.03 -2.15 22.37
C LYS A 71 5.47 -0.78 22.92
N ASN A 72 6.74 -0.41 22.84
CA ASN A 72 7.24 0.89 23.28
C ASN A 72 6.54 2.04 22.52
N ARG A 73 6.14 1.79 21.26
CA ARG A 73 5.37 2.73 20.45
C ARG A 73 4.06 3.20 21.10
N LEU A 74 3.51 2.44 22.06
CA LEU A 74 2.26 2.80 22.73
C LEU A 74 2.40 4.03 23.65
N SER A 75 3.64 4.43 23.98
CA SER A 75 3.94 5.65 24.73
C SER A 75 4.28 6.84 23.84
N ASN A 76 4.38 6.65 22.51
CA ASN A 76 4.69 7.73 21.58
C ASN A 76 3.39 8.37 21.07
N GLU A 77 3.37 9.70 21.02
CA GLU A 77 2.28 10.47 20.43
C GLU A 77 2.14 10.18 18.92
N ARG A 78 3.29 10.03 18.24
CA ARG A 78 3.37 9.74 16.81
C ARG A 78 4.03 8.40 16.53
N VAL A 79 3.44 7.64 15.62
CA VAL A 79 3.91 6.30 15.26
C VAL A 79 3.92 6.14 13.75
N TRP A 80 5.05 5.73 13.21
CA TRP A 80 5.13 5.22 11.83
C TRP A 80 4.53 3.82 11.78
N VAL A 81 3.59 3.61 10.85
CA VAL A 81 2.97 2.32 10.56
C VAL A 81 3.33 1.94 9.13
N VAL A 82 3.99 0.81 8.97
CA VAL A 82 4.64 0.43 7.70
C VAL A 82 4.26 -0.99 7.31
N ASP A 83 3.88 -1.15 6.06
CA ASP A 83 3.92 -2.42 5.34
C ASP A 83 4.93 -2.24 4.20
N PRO A 84 6.12 -2.87 4.28
CA PRO A 84 7.20 -2.64 3.33
C PRO A 84 6.93 -3.21 1.94
N LEU A 85 6.04 -4.22 1.83
CA LEU A 85 5.66 -4.85 0.57
C LEU A 85 4.25 -5.45 0.66
N ASP A 86 3.19 -4.62 0.70
CA ASP A 86 1.82 -5.13 0.58
C ASP A 86 1.60 -5.74 -0.81
N GLY A 87 1.27 -7.02 -0.83
CA GLY A 87 1.13 -7.79 -2.05
C GLY A 87 2.32 -8.70 -2.35
N THR A 88 2.96 -9.27 -1.33
CA THR A 88 4.09 -10.22 -1.48
C THR A 88 3.76 -11.39 -2.40
N LYS A 89 2.53 -11.89 -2.40
CA LYS A 89 2.07 -12.93 -3.34
C LYS A 89 2.14 -12.48 -4.79
N GLU A 90 1.66 -11.29 -5.06
CA GLU A 90 1.68 -10.67 -6.39
C GLU A 90 3.12 -10.41 -6.83
N PHE A 91 3.98 -9.96 -5.91
CA PHE A 91 5.41 -9.80 -6.17
C PHE A 91 6.05 -11.12 -6.60
N ILE A 92 5.82 -12.22 -5.85
CA ILE A 92 6.34 -13.57 -6.16
C ILE A 92 5.80 -14.07 -7.51
N GLU A 93 4.52 -13.83 -7.81
CA GLU A 93 3.88 -14.19 -9.08
C GLU A 93 4.34 -13.31 -10.27
N GLY A 94 5.16 -12.29 -10.04
CA GLY A 94 5.61 -11.34 -11.07
C GLY A 94 4.49 -10.42 -11.59
N VAL A 95 3.44 -10.21 -10.78
CA VAL A 95 2.30 -9.33 -11.09
C VAL A 95 2.54 -7.96 -10.46
N PRO A 96 2.36 -6.84 -11.20
CA PRO A 96 2.70 -5.49 -10.72
C PRO A 96 1.64 -4.90 -9.76
N HIS A 97 1.08 -5.71 -8.87
CA HIS A 97 0.04 -5.31 -7.91
C HIS A 97 0.56 -5.38 -6.48
N PHE A 98 1.63 -4.64 -6.19
CA PHE A 98 2.21 -4.51 -4.86
C PHE A 98 2.68 -3.08 -4.62
N VAL A 99 2.72 -2.67 -3.37
CA VAL A 99 3.12 -1.31 -2.97
C VAL A 99 3.94 -1.31 -1.69
N VAL A 100 4.77 -0.28 -1.54
CA VAL A 100 5.25 0.18 -0.24
C VAL A 100 4.14 1.03 0.39
N SER A 101 3.77 0.75 1.62
CA SER A 101 2.75 1.48 2.37
C SER A 101 3.35 2.07 3.65
N ILE A 102 3.27 3.39 3.79
CA ILE A 102 3.78 4.13 4.96
C ILE A 102 2.69 5.08 5.45
N ALA A 103 2.36 5.01 6.73
CA ALA A 103 1.47 5.94 7.39
C ALA A 103 2.11 6.57 8.62
N LEU A 104 1.77 7.83 8.91
CA LEU A 104 2.02 8.45 10.21
C LEU A 104 0.70 8.57 10.96
N VAL A 105 0.69 8.02 12.16
CA VAL A 105 -0.46 8.04 13.08
C VAL A 105 -0.11 8.92 14.27
N GLU A 106 -0.96 9.89 14.60
CA GLU A 106 -0.85 10.76 15.76
C GLU A 106 -2.04 10.48 16.70
N ASN A 107 -1.76 10.09 17.95
CA ASN A 107 -2.80 9.78 18.94
C ASN A 107 -3.89 8.81 18.44
N GLY A 108 -3.49 7.81 17.63
CA GLY A 108 -4.39 6.81 17.06
C GLY A 108 -5.11 7.25 15.77
N ILE A 109 -4.88 8.47 15.27
CA ILE A 109 -5.49 9.02 14.05
C ILE A 109 -4.45 9.07 12.94
N PRO A 110 -4.68 8.46 11.76
CA PRO A 110 -3.80 8.60 10.61
C PRO A 110 -3.78 10.05 10.10
N ILE A 111 -2.60 10.67 10.03
CA ILE A 111 -2.43 12.06 9.57
C ILE A 111 -1.64 12.17 8.27
N ILE A 112 -0.88 11.15 7.90
CA ILE A 112 -0.16 11.02 6.62
C ILE A 112 -0.32 9.60 6.10
N GLY A 113 -0.51 9.45 4.79
CA GLY A 113 -0.44 8.18 4.08
C GLY A 113 0.36 8.33 2.78
N VAL A 114 1.24 7.38 2.52
CA VAL A 114 2.01 7.25 1.28
C VAL A 114 1.92 5.82 0.78
N LEU A 115 1.55 5.65 -0.49
CA LEU A 115 1.58 4.35 -1.18
C LEU A 115 2.43 4.51 -2.44
N TYR A 116 3.37 3.61 -2.67
CA TYR A 116 4.19 3.63 -3.86
C TYR A 116 4.23 2.27 -4.55
N ASN A 117 3.73 2.23 -5.79
CA ASN A 117 3.91 1.09 -6.67
C ASN A 117 5.15 1.33 -7.54
N PRO A 118 6.25 0.61 -7.33
CA PRO A 118 7.49 0.89 -8.04
C PRO A 118 7.48 0.43 -9.51
N VAL A 119 6.59 -0.52 -9.88
CA VAL A 119 6.50 -1.01 -11.26
C VAL A 119 5.76 -0.04 -12.16
N THR A 120 4.67 0.55 -11.66
CA THR A 120 3.86 1.54 -12.40
C THR A 120 4.32 2.98 -12.17
N ALA A 121 5.26 3.18 -11.23
CA ALA A 121 5.73 4.50 -10.78
C ALA A 121 4.56 5.40 -10.27
N GLU A 122 3.57 4.78 -9.63
CA GLU A 122 2.44 5.48 -9.04
C GLU A 122 2.73 5.78 -7.57
N LEU A 123 2.87 7.06 -7.22
CA LEU A 123 3.06 7.55 -5.87
C LEU A 123 1.80 8.29 -5.41
N PHE A 124 1.02 7.63 -4.57
CA PHE A 124 -0.12 8.23 -3.87
C PHE A 124 0.35 8.83 -2.56
N GLU A 125 -0.11 10.03 -2.27
CA GLU A 125 0.15 10.72 -1.00
C GLU A 125 -1.11 11.41 -0.52
N ALA A 126 -1.33 11.38 0.78
CA ALA A 126 -2.38 12.17 1.44
C ALA A 126 -1.89 12.68 2.79
N SER A 127 -2.36 13.84 3.20
CA SER A 127 -2.17 14.31 4.57
C SER A 127 -3.38 15.10 5.02
N GLU A 128 -3.62 15.09 6.33
CA GLU A 128 -4.73 15.80 6.94
C GLU A 128 -4.76 17.28 6.50
N GLY A 129 -5.91 17.73 6.05
CA GLY A 129 -6.14 19.09 5.58
C GLY A 129 -5.57 19.45 4.20
N ASN A 130 -4.79 18.56 3.54
CA ASN A 130 -4.17 18.85 2.23
C ASN A 130 -4.71 17.99 1.06
N GLY A 131 -5.69 17.11 1.34
CA GLY A 131 -6.24 16.20 0.34
C GLY A 131 -5.27 15.12 -0.11
N ALA A 132 -5.55 14.49 -1.25
CA ALA A 132 -4.77 13.41 -1.82
C ALA A 132 -4.17 13.79 -3.17
N LYS A 133 -3.03 13.17 -3.50
CA LYS A 133 -2.32 13.37 -4.78
C LYS A 133 -1.83 12.04 -5.35
N LEU A 134 -1.77 11.97 -6.67
CA LEU A 134 -1.05 10.96 -7.44
C LEU A 134 0.04 11.64 -8.24
N ASN A 135 1.30 11.26 -8.04
CA ASN A 135 2.45 11.83 -8.73
C ASN A 135 2.42 13.38 -8.70
N ASN A 136 2.19 13.95 -7.51
CA ASN A 136 2.07 15.38 -7.22
C ASN A 136 0.84 16.08 -7.85
N LYS A 137 -0.06 15.39 -8.53
CA LYS A 137 -1.30 15.96 -9.06
C LYS A 137 -2.45 15.68 -8.10
N ASN A 138 -3.23 16.70 -7.76
CA ASN A 138 -4.40 16.53 -6.90
C ASN A 138 -5.39 15.52 -7.50
N ILE A 139 -5.91 14.66 -6.67
CA ILE A 139 -6.93 13.66 -7.01
C ILE A 139 -8.13 13.80 -6.09
N THR A 140 -9.31 13.46 -6.62
CA THR A 140 -10.58 13.48 -5.88
C THR A 140 -11.40 12.27 -6.28
N CYS A 141 -12.20 11.74 -5.33
CA CYS A 141 -13.12 10.66 -5.62
C CYS A 141 -14.14 11.06 -6.70
N SER A 142 -14.54 10.09 -7.49
CA SER A 142 -15.62 10.26 -8.46
C SER A 142 -16.97 10.48 -7.77
N SER A 143 -17.84 11.24 -8.42
CA SER A 143 -19.26 11.39 -8.03
C SER A 143 -20.19 10.44 -8.79
N GLU A 144 -19.65 9.46 -9.54
CA GLU A 144 -20.45 8.49 -10.29
C GLU A 144 -21.32 7.63 -9.36
N GLN A 145 -22.60 7.51 -9.68
CA GLN A 145 -23.59 6.74 -8.91
C GLN A 145 -24.18 5.58 -9.74
N ASN A 146 -23.97 5.59 -11.06
CA ASN A 146 -24.49 4.54 -11.92
C ASN A 146 -23.53 3.34 -11.95
N LEU A 147 -23.97 2.21 -11.44
CA LEU A 147 -23.18 0.98 -11.40
C LEU A 147 -22.66 0.55 -12.78
N SER A 148 -23.47 0.72 -13.83
CA SER A 148 -23.06 0.35 -15.20
C SER A 148 -21.94 1.22 -15.79
N SER A 149 -21.62 2.34 -15.13
CA SER A 149 -20.50 3.23 -15.47
C SER A 149 -19.27 3.00 -14.61
N MET A 150 -19.41 2.25 -13.50
CA MET A 150 -18.33 2.01 -12.53
C MET A 150 -17.41 0.88 -12.94
N ILE A 151 -16.13 1.03 -12.61
CA ILE A 151 -15.12 -0.04 -12.66
C ILE A 151 -14.90 -0.54 -11.24
N ILE A 152 -15.00 -1.83 -11.02
CA ILE A 152 -14.78 -2.47 -9.72
C ILE A 152 -13.35 -3.01 -9.65
N LEU A 153 -12.61 -2.63 -8.60
CA LEU A 153 -11.33 -3.26 -8.25
C LEU A 153 -11.58 -4.44 -7.33
N ASN A 154 -11.81 -5.60 -7.93
CA ASN A 154 -12.12 -6.82 -7.20
C ASN A 154 -10.87 -7.66 -6.87
N SER A 155 -11.01 -8.62 -5.97
CA SER A 155 -9.91 -9.51 -5.58
C SER A 155 -9.58 -10.52 -6.68
N ARG A 156 -8.28 -10.71 -6.98
CA ARG A 156 -7.80 -11.75 -7.90
C ARG A 156 -8.20 -13.16 -7.43
N SER A 157 -8.10 -13.43 -6.13
CA SER A 157 -8.46 -14.74 -5.56
C SER A 157 -9.96 -15.01 -5.63
N GLU A 158 -10.80 -14.00 -5.43
CA GLU A 158 -12.25 -14.10 -5.56
C GLU A 158 -12.66 -14.32 -7.02
N THR A 159 -12.02 -13.63 -7.95
CA THR A 159 -12.22 -13.82 -9.39
C THR A 159 -11.90 -15.26 -9.81
N LYS A 160 -10.75 -15.78 -9.36
CA LYS A 160 -10.39 -17.20 -9.63
C LYS A 160 -11.41 -18.21 -9.09
N LYS A 161 -12.17 -17.84 -8.06
CA LYS A 161 -13.23 -18.66 -7.48
C LYS A 161 -14.60 -18.46 -8.15
N GLY A 162 -14.71 -17.59 -9.15
CA GLY A 162 -15.97 -17.28 -9.84
C GLY A 162 -16.95 -16.44 -9.02
N LEU A 163 -16.54 -15.87 -7.88
CA LEU A 163 -17.44 -15.11 -6.99
C LEU A 163 -17.97 -13.82 -7.66
N TRP A 164 -17.27 -13.32 -8.66
CA TRP A 164 -17.64 -12.12 -9.41
C TRP A 164 -18.44 -12.39 -10.68
N ASP A 165 -18.61 -13.67 -11.10
CA ASP A 165 -19.32 -14.04 -12.34
C ASP A 165 -20.75 -13.52 -12.40
N PRO A 166 -21.56 -13.54 -11.31
CA PRO A 166 -22.91 -12.99 -11.32
C PRO A 166 -22.98 -11.48 -11.59
N HIS A 167 -21.87 -10.77 -11.37
CA HIS A 167 -21.81 -9.30 -11.41
C HIS A 167 -21.20 -8.73 -12.69
N ILE A 168 -20.73 -9.58 -13.62
CA ILE A 168 -20.06 -9.15 -14.87
C ILE A 168 -20.89 -8.15 -15.67
N LYS A 169 -22.23 -8.30 -15.70
CA LYS A 169 -23.13 -7.42 -16.45
C LYS A 169 -23.62 -6.20 -15.65
N THR A 170 -23.31 -6.14 -14.36
CA THR A 170 -23.77 -5.06 -13.47
C THR A 170 -22.90 -3.82 -13.60
N PHE A 171 -21.60 -4.02 -13.81
CA PHE A 171 -20.59 -2.97 -13.83
C PHE A 171 -20.01 -2.79 -15.22
N LYS A 172 -19.42 -1.63 -15.48
CA LYS A 172 -18.69 -1.35 -16.72
C LYS A 172 -17.54 -2.32 -16.93
N GLU A 173 -16.81 -2.61 -15.86
CA GLU A 173 -15.64 -3.49 -15.88
C GLU A 173 -15.38 -4.07 -14.49
N LEU A 174 -15.00 -5.34 -14.43
CA LEU A 174 -14.40 -5.96 -13.25
C LEU A 174 -12.90 -6.06 -13.47
N LYS A 175 -12.11 -5.38 -12.63
CA LYS A 175 -10.66 -5.32 -12.74
C LYS A 175 -10.00 -6.03 -11.57
N PRO A 176 -9.58 -7.30 -11.74
CA PRO A 176 -8.94 -8.06 -10.68
C PRO A 176 -7.58 -7.48 -10.31
N ILE A 177 -7.47 -6.98 -9.08
CA ILE A 177 -6.23 -6.40 -8.54
C ILE A 177 -5.88 -7.13 -7.24
N GLY A 178 -4.59 -7.49 -7.09
CA GLY A 178 -4.02 -7.93 -5.82
C GLY A 178 -3.72 -6.75 -4.91
N SER A 179 -3.11 -7.01 -3.77
CA SER A 179 -2.76 -6.02 -2.73
C SER A 179 -3.98 -5.20 -2.26
N VAL A 180 -4.20 -5.15 -0.97
CA VAL A 180 -5.31 -4.35 -0.42
C VAL A 180 -4.96 -2.88 -0.46
N ALA A 181 -3.74 -2.51 -0.03
CA ALA A 181 -3.31 -1.12 -0.01
C ALA A 181 -3.24 -0.53 -1.42
N TYR A 182 -2.75 -1.28 -2.42
CA TYR A 182 -2.72 -0.79 -3.80
C TYR A 182 -4.12 -0.47 -4.34
N LYS A 183 -5.14 -1.28 -4.03
CA LYS A 183 -6.52 -0.98 -4.45
C LYS A 183 -7.04 0.35 -3.90
N LEU A 184 -6.66 0.72 -2.68
CA LEU A 184 -7.09 1.98 -2.06
C LEU A 184 -6.58 3.21 -2.81
N GLY A 185 -5.38 3.15 -3.38
CA GLY A 185 -4.81 4.23 -4.19
C GLY A 185 -5.72 4.63 -5.37
N PRO A 186 -5.96 3.75 -6.38
CA PRO A 186 -6.80 4.05 -7.53
C PRO A 186 -8.26 4.40 -7.19
N VAL A 187 -8.84 3.81 -6.14
CA VAL A 187 -10.22 4.14 -5.72
C VAL A 187 -10.35 5.60 -5.28
N SER A 188 -9.28 6.20 -4.80
CA SER A 188 -9.31 7.58 -4.30
C SER A 188 -9.47 8.66 -5.39
N TYR A 189 -9.45 8.32 -6.71
CA TYR A 189 -9.46 9.36 -7.75
C TYR A 189 -10.19 9.00 -9.06
N THR A 190 -10.93 7.89 -9.12
CA THR A 190 -11.57 7.45 -10.39
C THR A 190 -13.00 6.99 -10.16
N HIS A 191 -13.69 6.56 -11.24
CA HIS A 191 -14.96 5.83 -11.17
C HIS A 191 -14.79 4.40 -10.63
N LEU A 192 -13.70 4.16 -9.90
CA LEU A 192 -13.37 2.89 -9.28
C LEU A 192 -14.02 2.82 -7.90
N THR A 193 -14.46 1.64 -7.51
CA THR A 193 -14.95 1.39 -6.16
C THR A 193 -14.46 0.05 -5.65
N LEU A 194 -14.36 -0.07 -4.35
CA LEU A 194 -14.12 -1.35 -3.67
C LEU A 194 -15.46 -1.99 -3.37
N PRO A 195 -15.61 -3.31 -3.58
CA PRO A 195 -16.78 -3.99 -3.14
C PRO A 195 -16.81 -4.02 -1.60
N THR A 196 -17.88 -3.54 -1.01
CA THR A 196 -18.25 -3.87 0.36
C THR A 196 -19.14 -5.10 0.30
N ILE A 197 -18.53 -6.27 0.42
CA ILE A 197 -19.30 -7.50 0.65
C ILE A 197 -19.57 -7.52 2.15
N GLY A 198 -20.83 -7.27 2.51
CA GLY A 198 -21.33 -7.48 3.86
C GLY A 198 -21.55 -8.96 4.13
#